data_a55fa362f4c3b71c4d691908e062076a
#
_entry.id   a55fa362f4c3b71c4d691908e062076a
#
_cell.length_a   1.000
_cell.length_b   1.000
_cell.length_c   1.000
_cell.angle_alpha   90.00
_cell.angle_beta   90.00
_cell.angle_gamma   90.00
#
_symmetry.space_group_name_H-M   'P 1'
#
loop_
_entity.id
_entity.type
_entity.pdbx_description
1 polymer ?
#
loop_
_entity_poly.entity_id
_entity_poly.type
_entity_poly.pdbx_seq_one_letter_code
_entity_poly.pdbx_strand_id
1 'polypeptide(L)'
;MTNIHPFPPNVKQYFIIILHKQIDFQMRKFYTIFNCEHDRCTNEMGFFMKKVTVNKLEPGMVTAEQILTKNGQMIIDKGVTLTKALIMRLSFYCVLEIAVEDPNEPKEPETPHFIPAYSQKVKASKEFQTFQFDHSFVLNSLKSSMEGYVFHDQTLNTDELLAQTVKLFNSCKTSLELFDMLHNMRAYDDSTYAHSLNVALICRRIGKWLKVDNDTLDTLTLCGLLHDIGKLKIPDEILNKPDKYTDEEFDLVKNHTKFGYELLKPLDIDPRIKKAALLHHERCDGSGYPLKATQKDLDDCAMVVAIADVYDAMTAARSYRAPLCPFQVIERFEQEGLQKYKPKFILTFLQHIASTYQNNRVLLSNGQSANIVMLNQQHLARPIVQLNDNSCIDLSTRLDLHIQSIL
;
A
#
# COMPACT_ATOMS: atom_id res chain seq x y z
N MET A 1 42.77 -17.61 32.09
CA MET A 1 41.82 -17.00 33.03
C MET A 1 41.94 -15.49 32.86
N THR A 2 41.12 -14.90 32.02
CA THR A 2 41.06 -13.46 31.81
C THR A 2 39.61 -13.04 32.04
N ASN A 3 39.37 -12.30 33.10
CA ASN A 3 38.10 -11.76 33.54
C ASN A 3 37.57 -10.76 32.51
N ILE A 4 36.40 -11.04 31.95
CA ILE A 4 35.60 -10.06 31.18
C ILE A 4 34.59 -9.48 32.17
N HIS A 5 34.76 -8.20 32.52
CA HIS A 5 33.79 -7.44 33.28
C HIS A 5 32.53 -7.18 32.50
N PRO A 6 31.32 -7.35 33.06
CA PRO A 6 30.08 -6.99 32.40
C PRO A 6 29.88 -5.48 32.35
N PHE A 7 29.45 -4.99 31.19
CA PHE A 7 29.06 -3.58 30.96
C PHE A 7 27.90 -3.16 31.87
N PRO A 8 27.87 -1.92 32.37
CA PRO A 8 26.82 -1.43 33.25
C PRO A 8 25.47 -1.34 32.54
N PRO A 9 24.33 -1.56 33.24
CA PRO A 9 22.99 -1.72 32.65
C PRO A 9 22.38 -0.45 31.98
N ASN A 10 23.02 0.70 32.10
CA ASN A 10 22.45 1.97 31.65
C ASN A 10 22.72 2.34 30.17
N VAL A 11 23.62 1.64 29.48
CA VAL A 11 23.93 1.96 28.07
C VAL A 11 22.84 1.45 27.09
N LYS A 12 22.18 0.34 27.40
CA LYS A 12 21.08 -0.19 26.61
C LYS A 12 19.83 0.71 26.64
N GLN A 13 19.53 1.35 27.76
CA GLN A 13 18.41 2.29 27.87
C GLN A 13 18.63 3.59 27.09
N TYR A 14 19.86 4.09 27.04
CA TYR A 14 20.16 5.31 26.26
C TYR A 14 20.10 5.09 24.74
N PHE A 15 20.50 3.92 24.24
CA PHE A 15 20.42 3.60 22.83
C PHE A 15 18.97 3.40 22.36
N ILE A 16 18.14 2.78 23.17
CA ILE A 16 16.69 2.60 22.90
C ILE A 16 15.99 3.95 22.93
N ILE A 17 16.33 4.85 23.82
CA ILE A 17 15.77 6.20 23.92
C ILE A 17 16.19 7.08 22.73
N ILE A 18 17.38 6.92 22.19
CA ILE A 18 17.85 7.67 21.02
C ILE A 18 17.19 7.15 19.72
N LEU A 19 17.04 5.84 19.55
CA LEU A 19 16.30 5.27 18.43
C LEU A 19 14.80 5.59 18.48
N HIS A 20 14.17 5.53 19.65
CA HIS A 20 12.79 5.94 19.85
C HIS A 20 12.61 7.45 19.59
N LYS A 21 13.53 8.30 20.01
CA LYS A 21 13.49 9.74 19.73
C LYS A 21 13.71 10.06 18.26
N GLN A 22 14.53 9.31 17.52
CA GLN A 22 14.71 9.53 16.09
C GLN A 22 13.52 9.02 15.26
N ILE A 23 12.95 7.89 15.61
CA ILE A 23 11.74 7.36 14.96
C ILE A 23 10.53 8.25 15.31
N ASP A 24 10.38 8.64 16.57
CA ASP A 24 9.31 9.52 17.04
C ASP A 24 9.52 10.97 16.55
N PHE A 25 10.76 11.43 16.38
CA PHE A 25 11.08 12.74 15.80
C PHE A 25 10.82 12.77 14.28
N GLN A 26 11.13 11.72 13.55
CA GLN A 26 10.77 11.59 12.14
C GLN A 26 9.24 11.43 11.98
N MET A 27 8.58 10.66 12.84
CA MET A 27 7.13 10.52 12.85
C MET A 27 6.43 11.77 13.37
N ARG A 28 6.97 12.49 14.37
CA ARG A 28 6.44 13.78 14.85
C ARG A 28 6.65 14.92 13.86
N LYS A 29 7.74 14.96 13.10
CA LYS A 29 7.86 15.88 11.96
C LYS A 29 6.79 15.61 10.89
N PHE A 30 6.41 14.36 10.73
CA PHE A 30 5.28 13.97 9.90
C PHE A 30 3.93 14.49 10.43
N TYR A 31 3.74 14.46 11.75
CA TYR A 31 2.53 15.00 12.40
C TYR A 31 2.52 16.53 12.47
N THR A 32 3.66 17.18 12.66
CA THR A 32 3.73 18.64 12.87
C THR A 32 3.61 19.44 11.57
N ILE A 33 3.97 18.86 10.42
CA ILE A 33 3.78 19.54 9.11
C ILE A 33 2.31 19.48 8.65
N PHE A 34 1.53 18.48 9.11
CA PHE A 34 0.11 18.35 8.76
C PHE A 34 -0.87 18.88 9.82
N ASN A 35 -0.44 19.13 11.07
CA ASN A 35 -1.30 19.58 12.17
C ASN A 35 -1.10 21.04 12.60
N CYS A 36 -0.36 21.85 11.85
CA CYS A 36 -0.16 23.26 12.25
C CYS A 36 -1.35 24.18 11.96
N GLU A 37 -2.46 23.67 11.40
CA GLU A 37 -3.70 24.43 11.22
C GLU A 37 -4.95 23.84 11.90
N HIS A 38 -4.83 22.73 12.65
CA HIS A 38 -6.01 22.06 13.24
C HIS A 38 -6.06 22.04 14.77
N ASP A 39 -5.10 22.61 15.49
CA ASP A 39 -5.08 22.62 16.97
C ASP A 39 -5.79 23.82 17.61
N ARG A 40 -6.79 24.39 16.95
CA ARG A 40 -7.67 25.41 17.60
C ARG A 40 -9.17 25.12 17.49
N CYS A 41 -9.58 23.90 17.28
CA CYS A 41 -10.99 23.53 17.38
C CYS A 41 -11.16 22.12 17.93
N THR A 42 -10.73 21.87 19.16
CA THR A 42 -11.20 20.75 19.97
C THR A 42 -12.08 21.33 21.04
N ASN A 43 -13.33 21.36 20.78
CA ASN A 43 -14.50 21.04 21.58
C ASN A 43 -15.71 21.79 20.99
N GLU A 44 -16.77 21.02 20.76
CA GLU A 44 -18.09 21.51 20.31
C GLU A 44 -18.27 21.71 18.79
N MET A 45 -18.13 20.62 18.01
CA MET A 45 -19.00 20.43 16.84
C MET A 45 -19.48 18.98 16.84
N GLY A 46 -20.59 18.74 17.54
CA GLY A 46 -21.37 17.53 17.39
C GLY A 46 -21.90 17.47 15.96
N PHE A 47 -21.39 16.55 15.15
CA PHE A 47 -22.06 16.16 13.91
C PHE A 47 -23.44 15.60 14.28
N PHE A 48 -24.49 16.34 14.01
CA PHE A 48 -25.87 15.87 14.17
C PHE A 48 -26.24 14.97 12.99
N MET A 49 -25.62 13.80 12.91
CA MET A 49 -26.12 12.71 12.10
C MET A 49 -27.35 12.13 12.83
N LYS A 50 -28.50 12.12 12.16
CA LYS A 50 -29.70 11.52 12.72
C LYS A 50 -29.63 10.00 12.53
N LYS A 51 -29.41 9.24 13.61
CA LYS A 51 -29.55 7.79 13.57
C LYS A 51 -31.02 7.41 13.49
N VAL A 52 -31.35 6.62 12.48
CA VAL A 52 -32.73 6.16 12.22
C VAL A 52 -32.73 4.65 12.18
N THR A 53 -33.65 4.04 12.92
CA THR A 53 -33.85 2.58 12.90
C THR A 53 -34.43 2.15 11.55
N VAL A 54 -34.00 1.00 11.02
CA VAL A 54 -34.36 0.53 9.67
C VAL A 54 -35.85 0.46 9.42
N ASN A 55 -36.66 0.18 10.45
CA ASN A 55 -38.14 0.17 10.38
C ASN A 55 -38.80 1.56 10.27
N LYS A 56 -38.02 2.64 10.48
CA LYS A 56 -38.49 4.03 10.36
C LYS A 56 -37.85 4.75 9.13
N LEU A 57 -37.09 4.00 8.31
CA LEU A 57 -36.54 4.55 7.09
C LEU A 57 -37.63 4.70 6.03
N GLU A 58 -37.59 5.81 5.33
CA GLU A 58 -38.47 6.14 4.22
C GLU A 58 -37.66 6.28 2.92
N PRO A 59 -38.25 5.87 1.78
CA PRO A 59 -37.65 6.14 0.48
C PRO A 59 -37.42 7.65 0.27
N GLY A 60 -36.24 8.03 -0.21
CA GLY A 60 -35.86 9.43 -0.38
C GLY A 60 -34.88 9.93 0.69
N MET A 61 -34.74 9.25 1.83
CA MET A 61 -33.66 9.54 2.80
C MET A 61 -32.29 9.23 2.19
N VAL A 62 -31.27 10.00 2.57
CA VAL A 62 -29.89 9.85 2.07
C VAL A 62 -28.98 9.33 3.19
N THR A 63 -28.14 8.36 2.89
CA THR A 63 -27.21 7.78 3.85
C THR A 63 -26.10 8.78 4.20
N ALA A 64 -25.87 9.04 5.50
CA ALA A 64 -24.84 9.96 5.98
C ALA A 64 -23.48 9.28 6.15
N GLU A 65 -23.44 7.94 6.20
CA GLU A 65 -22.22 7.14 6.34
C GLU A 65 -22.32 5.85 5.51
N GLN A 66 -21.16 5.22 5.31
CA GLN A 66 -21.07 3.92 4.64
C GLN A 66 -21.61 2.81 5.55
N ILE A 67 -22.46 1.95 5.04
CA ILE A 67 -23.10 0.88 5.80
C ILE A 67 -22.42 -0.44 5.44
N LEU A 68 -21.85 -1.10 6.45
CA LEU A 68 -21.12 -2.35 6.32
C LEU A 68 -21.84 -3.50 7.03
N THR A 69 -21.64 -4.73 6.57
CA THR A 69 -22.00 -5.95 7.32
C THR A 69 -21.06 -6.11 8.53
N LYS A 70 -21.42 -7.02 9.47
CA LYS A 70 -20.54 -7.39 10.58
C LYS A 70 -19.17 -7.92 10.14
N ASN A 71 -19.06 -8.38 8.90
CA ASN A 71 -17.83 -8.91 8.30
C ASN A 71 -17.11 -7.86 7.44
N GLY A 72 -17.48 -6.57 7.53
CA GLY A 72 -16.82 -5.48 6.79
C GLY A 72 -17.24 -5.35 5.32
N GLN A 73 -18.17 -6.16 4.82
CA GLN A 73 -18.64 -6.05 3.43
C GLN A 73 -19.61 -4.87 3.29
N MET A 74 -19.38 -4.00 2.31
CA MET A 74 -20.22 -2.84 2.04
C MET A 74 -21.61 -3.25 1.56
N ILE A 75 -22.65 -2.72 2.23
CA ILE A 75 -24.05 -2.91 1.86
C ILE A 75 -24.54 -1.73 1.02
N ILE A 76 -24.33 -0.50 1.51
CA ILE A 76 -24.72 0.77 0.87
C ILE A 76 -23.64 1.80 1.17
N ASP A 77 -23.28 2.61 0.18
CA ASP A 77 -22.29 3.69 0.34
C ASP A 77 -22.92 4.94 0.98
N LYS A 78 -22.09 5.89 1.42
CA LYS A 78 -22.51 7.23 1.86
C LYS A 78 -23.10 8.02 0.69
N GLY A 79 -24.08 8.88 0.97
CA GLY A 79 -24.69 9.76 -0.02
C GLY A 79 -25.68 9.06 -0.97
N VAL A 80 -26.07 7.82 -0.68
CA VAL A 80 -27.02 7.07 -1.51
C VAL A 80 -28.43 7.35 -1.07
N THR A 81 -29.30 7.76 -2.01
CA THR A 81 -30.73 7.92 -1.77
C THR A 81 -31.39 6.55 -1.60
N LEU A 82 -32.02 6.33 -0.44
CA LEU A 82 -32.66 5.09 -0.11
C LEU A 82 -33.92 4.86 -0.95
N THR A 83 -34.00 3.67 -1.56
CA THR A 83 -35.19 3.15 -2.20
C THR A 83 -35.84 2.05 -1.33
N LYS A 84 -37.08 1.69 -1.60
CA LYS A 84 -37.74 0.56 -0.92
C LYS A 84 -36.89 -0.73 -0.99
N ALA A 85 -36.26 -0.99 -2.12
CA ALA A 85 -35.38 -2.16 -2.30
C ALA A 85 -34.13 -2.10 -1.42
N LEU A 86 -33.50 -0.93 -1.28
CA LEU A 86 -32.35 -0.74 -0.41
C LEU A 86 -32.70 -0.85 1.07
N ILE A 87 -33.88 -0.34 1.50
CA ILE A 87 -34.35 -0.49 2.87
C ILE A 87 -34.62 -1.96 3.18
N MET A 88 -35.26 -2.71 2.28
CA MET A 88 -35.43 -4.16 2.43
C MET A 88 -34.08 -4.90 2.49
N ARG A 89 -33.10 -4.47 1.70
CA ARG A 89 -31.76 -5.04 1.74
C ARG A 89 -31.09 -4.83 3.10
N LEU A 90 -31.22 -3.65 3.72
CA LEU A 90 -30.72 -3.39 5.08
C LEU A 90 -31.37 -4.33 6.10
N SER A 91 -32.70 -4.53 6.01
CA SER A 91 -33.42 -5.47 6.89
C SER A 91 -32.93 -6.91 6.70
N PHE A 92 -32.63 -7.33 5.46
CA PHE A 92 -32.11 -8.66 5.15
C PHE A 92 -30.75 -8.92 5.80
N TYR A 93 -29.88 -7.89 5.84
CA TYR A 93 -28.58 -7.97 6.51
C TYR A 93 -28.64 -7.72 8.02
N CYS A 94 -29.84 -7.68 8.62
CA CYS A 94 -30.06 -7.45 10.06
C CYS A 94 -29.39 -6.14 10.55
N VAL A 95 -29.34 -5.11 9.73
CA VAL A 95 -28.92 -3.76 10.16
C VAL A 95 -30.05 -3.19 11.00
N LEU A 96 -29.73 -2.72 12.22
CA LEU A 96 -30.73 -2.20 13.17
C LEU A 96 -31.00 -0.71 12.97
N GLU A 97 -29.97 0.07 12.74
CA GLU A 97 -30.04 1.53 12.56
C GLU A 97 -28.94 2.00 11.59
N ILE A 98 -29.17 3.11 10.94
CA ILE A 98 -28.21 3.79 10.08
C ILE A 98 -28.24 5.29 10.33
N ALA A 99 -27.13 5.98 10.01
CA ALA A 99 -27.09 7.44 9.96
C ALA A 99 -27.66 7.94 8.62
N VAL A 100 -28.57 8.92 8.67
CA VAL A 100 -29.13 9.60 7.51
C VAL A 100 -28.87 11.10 7.61
N GLU A 101 -28.78 11.78 6.45
CA GLU A 101 -28.65 13.24 6.38
C GLU A 101 -29.93 13.92 6.92
N ASP A 102 -29.78 15.00 7.69
CA ASP A 102 -30.89 15.82 8.14
C ASP A 102 -31.26 16.84 7.05
N PRO A 103 -32.46 16.83 6.49
CA PRO A 103 -32.87 17.74 5.42
C PRO A 103 -32.88 19.24 5.85
N ASN A 104 -32.75 19.55 7.14
CA ASN A 104 -32.75 20.92 7.67
C ASN A 104 -31.35 21.49 7.92
N GLU A 105 -30.26 20.74 7.65
CA GLU A 105 -28.92 21.28 7.74
C GLU A 105 -28.60 22.16 6.55
N PRO A 106 -27.99 23.35 6.75
CA PRO A 106 -27.39 24.08 5.66
C PRO A 106 -26.25 23.20 5.08
N LYS A 107 -26.39 22.75 3.84
CA LYS A 107 -25.33 22.03 3.13
C LYS A 107 -24.09 22.91 3.17
N GLU A 108 -23.08 22.51 3.96
CA GLU A 108 -21.74 23.05 3.76
C GLU A 108 -21.40 22.87 2.28
N PRO A 109 -20.73 23.86 1.65
CA PRO A 109 -20.28 23.70 0.28
C PRO A 109 -19.44 22.41 0.29
N GLU A 110 -19.92 21.38 -0.43
CA GLU A 110 -19.20 20.15 -0.66
C GLU A 110 -17.78 20.55 -1.07
N THR A 111 -16.81 20.38 -0.17
CA THR A 111 -15.43 20.25 -0.63
C THR A 111 -15.50 19.07 -1.60
N PRO A 112 -15.31 19.30 -2.90
CA PRO A 112 -15.41 18.20 -3.84
C PRO A 112 -14.40 17.16 -3.36
N HIS A 113 -14.86 15.97 -2.90
CA HIS A 113 -14.05 14.79 -2.86
C HIS A 113 -13.65 14.56 -4.32
N PHE A 114 -12.52 15.16 -4.68
CA PHE A 114 -11.95 15.10 -5.99
C PHE A 114 -11.44 13.68 -6.20
N ILE A 115 -12.37 12.77 -6.57
CA ILE A 115 -11.96 11.52 -7.20
C ILE A 115 -11.33 11.97 -8.50
N PRO A 116 -10.02 11.76 -8.72
CA PRO A 116 -9.38 12.20 -9.95
C PRO A 116 -10.19 11.68 -11.13
N ALA A 117 -10.55 12.56 -12.08
CA ALA A 117 -11.31 12.18 -13.28
C ALA A 117 -10.63 11.02 -14.04
N TYR A 118 -9.31 10.90 -13.89
CA TYR A 118 -8.49 9.81 -14.39
C TYR A 118 -8.84 8.46 -13.75
N SER A 119 -8.89 8.37 -12.42
CA SER A 119 -9.25 7.13 -11.72
C SER A 119 -10.65 6.64 -12.10
N GLN A 120 -11.60 7.56 -12.26
CA GLN A 120 -12.96 7.21 -12.74
C GLN A 120 -12.94 6.66 -14.17
N LYS A 121 -12.14 7.26 -15.06
CA LYS A 121 -11.97 6.75 -16.43
C LYS A 121 -11.35 5.36 -16.45
N VAL A 122 -10.30 5.14 -15.64
CA VAL A 122 -9.67 3.82 -15.52
C VAL A 122 -10.69 2.79 -15.02
N LYS A 123 -11.40 3.07 -13.92
CA LYS A 123 -12.38 2.15 -13.33
C LYS A 123 -13.57 1.84 -14.26
N ALA A 124 -13.94 2.76 -15.11
CA ALA A 124 -15.02 2.57 -16.12
C ALA A 124 -14.54 1.81 -17.35
N SER A 125 -13.23 1.61 -17.56
CA SER A 125 -12.70 0.93 -18.74
C SER A 125 -13.00 -0.57 -18.70
N LYS A 126 -13.17 -1.16 -19.89
CA LYS A 126 -13.38 -2.61 -20.04
C LYS A 126 -12.13 -3.39 -19.60
N GLU A 127 -10.96 -2.82 -19.86
CA GLU A 127 -9.67 -3.36 -19.45
C GLU A 127 -9.59 -3.51 -17.92
N PHE A 128 -10.00 -2.47 -17.18
CA PHE A 128 -10.03 -2.52 -15.73
C PHE A 128 -11.01 -3.56 -15.19
N GLN A 129 -12.22 -3.61 -15.75
CA GLN A 129 -13.23 -4.59 -15.33
C GLN A 129 -12.75 -6.04 -15.55
N THR A 130 -12.09 -6.29 -16.70
CA THR A 130 -11.49 -7.60 -17.00
C THR A 130 -10.35 -7.92 -16.02
N PHE A 131 -9.44 -6.95 -15.80
CA PHE A 131 -8.35 -7.11 -14.84
C PHE A 131 -8.87 -7.36 -13.43
N GLN A 132 -9.89 -6.63 -12.99
CA GLN A 132 -10.51 -6.79 -11.68
C GLN A 132 -11.05 -8.21 -11.48
N PHE A 133 -11.71 -8.75 -12.48
CA PHE A 133 -12.21 -10.13 -12.44
C PHE A 133 -11.07 -11.14 -12.35
N ASP A 134 -10.07 -11.04 -13.23
CA ASP A 134 -8.91 -11.94 -13.25
C ASP A 134 -8.09 -11.82 -11.97
N HIS A 135 -7.87 -10.59 -11.46
CA HIS A 135 -7.18 -10.33 -10.19
C HIS A 135 -7.91 -11.00 -9.02
N SER A 136 -9.24 -10.84 -8.92
CA SER A 136 -10.03 -11.47 -7.86
C SER A 136 -9.98 -12.99 -7.93
N PHE A 137 -9.95 -13.57 -9.13
CA PHE A 137 -9.79 -15.01 -9.32
C PHE A 137 -8.42 -15.50 -8.80
N VAL A 138 -7.33 -14.85 -9.22
CA VAL A 138 -5.97 -15.21 -8.78
C VAL A 138 -5.81 -15.00 -7.27
N LEU A 139 -6.39 -13.92 -6.73
CA LEU A 139 -6.37 -13.62 -5.30
C LEU A 139 -7.04 -14.72 -4.47
N ASN A 140 -8.23 -15.18 -4.88
CA ASN A 140 -8.93 -16.26 -4.20
C ASN A 140 -8.16 -17.59 -4.29
N SER A 141 -7.53 -17.88 -5.43
CA SER A 141 -6.66 -19.03 -5.59
C SER A 141 -5.44 -18.97 -4.67
N LEU A 142 -4.78 -17.80 -4.60
CA LEU A 142 -3.63 -17.57 -3.71
C LEU A 142 -4.03 -17.76 -2.25
N LYS A 143 -5.14 -17.12 -1.82
CA LYS A 143 -5.67 -17.26 -0.46
C LYS A 143 -5.94 -18.71 -0.10
N SER A 144 -6.71 -19.42 -0.92
CA SER A 144 -7.06 -20.82 -0.67
C SER A 144 -5.83 -21.72 -0.61
N SER A 145 -4.84 -21.50 -1.50
CA SER A 145 -3.61 -22.28 -1.53
C SER A 145 -2.73 -22.03 -0.31
N MET A 146 -2.57 -20.77 0.12
CA MET A 146 -1.76 -20.42 1.29
C MET A 146 -2.43 -20.90 2.59
N GLU A 147 -3.74 -20.70 2.76
CA GLU A 147 -4.49 -21.18 3.92
C GLU A 147 -4.53 -22.71 3.97
N GLY A 148 -4.77 -23.37 2.83
CA GLY A 148 -4.72 -24.82 2.72
C GLY A 148 -3.37 -25.41 3.14
N TYR A 149 -2.28 -24.77 2.72
CA TYR A 149 -0.94 -25.17 3.10
C TYR A 149 -0.65 -24.93 4.59
N VAL A 150 -0.99 -23.77 5.11
CA VAL A 150 -0.61 -23.36 6.48
C VAL A 150 -1.46 -24.01 7.56
N PHE A 151 -2.76 -24.29 7.29
CA PHE A 151 -3.73 -24.73 8.30
C PHE A 151 -4.31 -26.11 8.05
N HIS A 152 -4.22 -26.64 6.83
CA HIS A 152 -4.94 -27.87 6.43
C HIS A 152 -4.05 -28.96 5.87
N ASP A 153 -2.72 -28.85 6.04
CA ASP A 153 -1.72 -29.84 5.58
C ASP A 153 -1.82 -30.18 4.07
N GLN A 154 -2.24 -29.19 3.27
CA GLN A 154 -2.31 -29.32 1.82
C GLN A 154 -0.96 -28.97 1.18
N THR A 155 -0.71 -29.46 -0.02
CA THR A 155 0.48 -29.08 -0.78
C THR A 155 0.33 -27.68 -1.39
N LEU A 156 1.38 -26.85 -1.29
CA LEU A 156 1.43 -25.55 -1.96
C LEU A 156 1.90 -25.74 -3.41
N ASN A 157 0.98 -25.60 -4.37
CA ASN A 157 1.29 -25.69 -5.80
C ASN A 157 1.82 -24.34 -6.33
N THR A 158 3.14 -24.15 -6.24
CA THR A 158 3.81 -22.91 -6.68
C THR A 158 3.75 -22.69 -8.19
N ASP A 159 3.74 -23.76 -8.99
CA ASP A 159 3.69 -23.69 -10.44
C ASP A 159 2.34 -23.14 -10.93
N GLU A 160 1.25 -23.59 -10.33
CA GLU A 160 -0.08 -23.09 -10.65
C GLU A 160 -0.24 -21.61 -10.26
N LEU A 161 0.21 -21.24 -9.05
CA LEU A 161 0.19 -19.84 -8.59
C LEU A 161 1.02 -18.93 -9.50
N LEU A 162 2.19 -19.40 -9.92
CA LEU A 162 3.03 -18.68 -10.88
C LEU A 162 2.32 -18.52 -12.22
N ALA A 163 1.77 -19.58 -12.78
CA ALA A 163 1.10 -19.55 -14.09
C ALA A 163 -0.08 -18.56 -14.10
N GLN A 164 -0.91 -18.58 -13.04
CA GLN A 164 -2.03 -17.67 -12.89
C GLN A 164 -1.56 -16.20 -12.76
N THR A 165 -0.53 -15.95 -11.95
CA THR A 165 0.04 -14.59 -11.76
C THR A 165 0.70 -14.08 -13.03
N VAL A 166 1.41 -14.91 -13.77
CA VAL A 166 2.01 -14.56 -15.07
C VAL A 166 0.94 -14.22 -16.09
N LYS A 167 -0.16 -14.98 -16.14
CA LYS A 167 -1.31 -14.68 -17.02
C LYS A 167 -1.89 -13.31 -16.69
N LEU A 168 -2.14 -13.03 -15.41
CA LEU A 168 -2.63 -11.73 -14.95
C LEU A 168 -1.65 -10.60 -15.30
N PHE A 169 -0.34 -10.78 -15.08
CA PHE A 169 0.67 -9.80 -15.46
C PHE A 169 0.66 -9.49 -16.96
N ASN A 170 0.49 -10.51 -17.81
CA ASN A 170 0.51 -10.38 -19.26
C ASN A 170 -0.78 -9.77 -19.83
N SER A 171 -1.87 -9.65 -19.05
CA SER A 171 -3.06 -8.91 -19.47
C SER A 171 -2.80 -7.41 -19.58
N CYS A 172 -1.81 -6.88 -18.83
CA CYS A 172 -1.39 -5.47 -18.91
C CYS A 172 -0.28 -5.31 -19.96
N LYS A 173 -0.52 -4.52 -21.00
CA LYS A 173 0.42 -4.31 -22.12
C LYS A 173 1.58 -3.39 -21.74
N THR A 174 1.32 -2.39 -20.91
CA THR A 174 2.28 -1.34 -20.53
C THR A 174 2.51 -1.29 -19.03
N SER A 175 3.58 -0.59 -18.60
CA SER A 175 3.80 -0.32 -17.17
C SER A 175 2.73 0.60 -16.60
N LEU A 176 2.31 1.64 -17.37
CA LEU A 176 1.27 2.55 -16.94
C LEU A 176 -0.03 1.78 -16.66
N GLU A 177 -0.45 0.95 -17.60
CA GLU A 177 -1.65 0.11 -17.43
C GLU A 177 -1.56 -0.75 -16.16
N LEU A 178 -0.44 -1.46 -15.93
CA LEU A 178 -0.25 -2.27 -14.73
C LEU A 178 -0.40 -1.43 -13.44
N PHE A 179 0.31 -0.31 -13.34
CA PHE A 179 0.26 0.51 -12.13
C PHE A 179 -1.09 1.19 -11.93
N ASP A 180 -1.77 1.58 -13.02
CA ASP A 180 -3.15 2.10 -12.95
C ASP A 180 -4.12 1.04 -12.45
N MET A 181 -4.01 -0.20 -12.96
CA MET A 181 -4.81 -1.33 -12.46
C MET A 181 -4.57 -1.54 -10.96
N LEU A 182 -3.30 -1.67 -10.54
CA LEU A 182 -2.96 -1.90 -9.14
C LEU A 182 -3.44 -0.78 -8.22
N HIS A 183 -3.24 0.49 -8.60
CA HIS A 183 -3.68 1.63 -7.79
C HIS A 183 -5.21 1.70 -7.64
N ASN A 184 -5.96 1.30 -8.67
CA ASN A 184 -7.41 1.33 -8.62
C ASN A 184 -8.03 0.08 -7.97
N MET A 185 -7.32 -1.06 -7.97
CA MET A 185 -7.75 -2.29 -7.27
C MET A 185 -7.81 -2.14 -5.76
N ARG A 186 -6.95 -1.34 -5.17
CA ARG A 186 -6.81 -1.15 -3.71
C ARG A 186 -8.05 -0.64 -2.99
N ALA A 187 -8.96 0.00 -3.72
CA ALA A 187 -10.26 0.39 -3.17
C ALA A 187 -11.18 -0.82 -2.90
N TYR A 188 -10.84 -2.01 -3.42
CA TYR A 188 -11.68 -3.21 -3.35
C TYR A 188 -11.16 -4.26 -2.38
N ASP A 189 -9.84 -4.34 -2.16
CA ASP A 189 -9.22 -5.31 -1.25
C ASP A 189 -7.85 -4.79 -0.76
N ASP A 190 -7.68 -4.71 0.56
CA ASP A 190 -6.42 -4.31 1.25
C ASP A 190 -5.90 -5.48 2.13
N SER A 191 -6.23 -6.71 1.79
CA SER A 191 -5.78 -7.89 2.51
C SER A 191 -4.28 -8.18 2.29
N THR A 192 -3.70 -8.97 3.20
CA THR A 192 -2.33 -9.50 3.04
C THR A 192 -2.14 -10.24 1.71
N TYR A 193 -3.17 -10.94 1.22
CA TYR A 193 -3.11 -11.68 -0.04
C TYR A 193 -3.11 -10.75 -1.25
N ALA A 194 -3.92 -9.68 -1.22
CA ALA A 194 -3.93 -8.66 -2.27
C ALA A 194 -2.58 -7.94 -2.35
N HIS A 195 -2.02 -7.58 -1.19
CA HIS A 195 -0.67 -7.03 -1.08
C HIS A 195 0.38 -7.97 -1.70
N SER A 196 0.39 -9.24 -1.32
CA SER A 196 1.33 -10.24 -1.83
C SER A 196 1.22 -10.40 -3.35
N LEU A 197 0.00 -10.43 -3.90
CA LEU A 197 -0.22 -10.48 -5.35
C LEU A 197 0.30 -9.22 -6.04
N ASN A 198 0.02 -8.03 -5.50
CA ASN A 198 0.51 -6.76 -6.04
C ASN A 198 2.05 -6.72 -6.03
N VAL A 199 2.67 -7.10 -4.89
CA VAL A 199 4.14 -7.15 -4.77
C VAL A 199 4.73 -8.11 -5.81
N ALA A 200 4.11 -9.26 -6.06
CA ALA A 200 4.55 -10.20 -7.10
C ALA A 200 4.52 -9.58 -8.51
N LEU A 201 3.44 -8.89 -8.86
CA LEU A 201 3.29 -8.21 -10.15
C LEU A 201 4.33 -7.08 -10.31
N ILE A 202 4.60 -6.32 -9.24
CA ILE A 202 5.63 -5.28 -9.22
C ILE A 202 7.04 -5.90 -9.33
N CYS A 203 7.34 -6.97 -8.59
CA CYS A 203 8.62 -7.69 -8.67
C CYS A 203 8.89 -8.19 -10.11
N ARG A 204 7.86 -8.78 -10.76
CA ARG A 204 7.98 -9.20 -12.16
C ARG A 204 8.23 -8.01 -13.09
N ARG A 205 7.60 -6.86 -12.86
CA ARG A 205 7.84 -5.65 -13.64
C ARG A 205 9.28 -5.13 -13.43
N ILE A 206 9.76 -5.10 -12.20
CA ILE A 206 11.15 -4.71 -11.89
C ILE A 206 12.14 -5.68 -12.55
N GLY A 207 11.90 -6.98 -12.48
CA GLY A 207 12.73 -7.98 -13.14
C GLY A 207 12.83 -7.76 -14.67
N LYS A 208 11.71 -7.41 -15.33
CA LYS A 208 11.73 -7.03 -16.76
C LYS A 208 12.56 -5.78 -17.02
N TRP A 209 12.49 -4.77 -16.17
CA TRP A 209 13.29 -3.55 -16.28
C TRP A 209 14.78 -3.82 -16.07
N LEU A 210 15.11 -4.73 -15.16
CA LEU A 210 16.47 -5.21 -14.90
C LEU A 210 17.01 -6.15 -15.98
N LYS A 211 16.14 -6.60 -16.91
CA LYS A 211 16.43 -7.54 -17.99
C LYS A 211 17.00 -8.88 -17.48
N VAL A 212 16.46 -9.39 -16.38
CA VAL A 212 16.83 -10.71 -15.88
C VAL A 212 16.28 -11.81 -16.79
N ASP A 213 16.87 -13.01 -16.72
CA ASP A 213 16.38 -14.18 -17.45
C ASP A 213 14.99 -14.65 -16.93
N ASN A 214 14.35 -15.54 -17.69
CA ASN A 214 13.00 -15.98 -17.38
C ASN A 214 12.92 -16.76 -16.05
N ASP A 215 13.91 -17.58 -15.73
CA ASP A 215 13.93 -18.36 -14.49
C ASP A 215 14.03 -17.43 -13.27
N THR A 216 14.89 -16.43 -13.36
CA THR A 216 14.99 -15.39 -12.33
C THR A 216 13.70 -14.54 -12.25
N LEU A 217 13.05 -14.27 -13.39
CA LEU A 217 11.81 -13.53 -13.45
C LEU A 217 10.65 -14.27 -12.76
N ASP A 218 10.57 -15.60 -12.98
CA ASP A 218 9.59 -16.47 -12.35
C ASP A 218 9.86 -16.62 -10.84
N THR A 219 11.11 -16.78 -10.46
CA THR A 219 11.55 -16.78 -9.05
C THR A 219 11.18 -15.47 -8.35
N LEU A 220 11.45 -14.29 -8.96
CA LEU A 220 11.07 -13.00 -8.41
C LEU A 220 9.55 -12.87 -8.20
N THR A 221 8.76 -13.43 -9.12
CA THR A 221 7.31 -13.44 -9.00
C THR A 221 6.86 -14.24 -7.78
N LEU A 222 7.42 -15.46 -7.61
CA LEU A 222 7.14 -16.30 -6.43
C LEU A 222 7.67 -15.69 -5.13
N CYS A 223 8.83 -15.02 -5.17
CA CYS A 223 9.32 -14.27 -4.01
C CYS A 223 8.28 -13.24 -3.55
N GLY A 224 7.71 -12.45 -4.49
CA GLY A 224 6.67 -11.47 -4.17
C GLY A 224 5.38 -12.12 -3.68
N LEU A 225 4.94 -13.26 -4.26
CA LEU A 225 3.72 -13.96 -3.82
C LEU A 225 3.83 -14.50 -2.40
N LEU A 226 5.01 -14.99 -2.00
CA LEU A 226 5.18 -15.79 -0.78
C LEU A 226 5.96 -15.05 0.32
N HIS A 227 6.41 -13.79 0.09
CA HIS A 227 7.24 -13.07 1.07
C HIS A 227 6.57 -12.95 2.44
N ASP A 228 5.26 -12.76 2.43
CA ASP A 228 4.44 -12.50 3.61
C ASP A 228 3.64 -13.71 4.12
N ILE A 229 3.88 -14.93 3.62
CA ILE A 229 3.14 -16.14 4.03
C ILE A 229 3.18 -16.37 5.55
N GLY A 230 4.24 -15.94 6.21
CA GLY A 230 4.40 -16.05 7.66
C GLY A 230 3.44 -15.18 8.47
N LYS A 231 2.79 -14.18 7.87
CA LYS A 231 1.73 -13.39 8.52
C LYS A 231 0.54 -14.24 8.93
N LEU A 232 0.30 -15.37 8.26
CA LEU A 232 -0.73 -16.34 8.62
C LEU A 232 -0.49 -17.02 9.99
N LYS A 233 0.70 -16.90 10.57
CA LYS A 233 1.02 -17.36 11.93
C LYS A 233 0.92 -16.26 12.98
N ILE A 234 0.61 -15.03 12.60
CA ILE A 234 0.38 -13.91 13.52
C ILE A 234 -1.11 -13.92 13.90
N PRO A 235 -1.47 -13.74 15.18
CA PRO A 235 -2.87 -13.63 15.59
C PRO A 235 -3.59 -12.50 14.88
N ASP A 236 -4.81 -12.77 14.40
CA ASP A 236 -5.61 -11.80 13.64
C ASP A 236 -5.92 -10.52 14.43
N GLU A 237 -6.09 -10.65 15.76
CA GLU A 237 -6.35 -9.50 16.64
C GLU A 237 -5.18 -8.50 16.65
N ILE A 238 -3.95 -9.00 16.42
CA ILE A 238 -2.76 -8.15 16.31
C ILE A 238 -2.60 -7.64 14.89
N LEU A 239 -2.68 -8.54 13.91
CA LEU A 239 -2.43 -8.19 12.50
C LEU A 239 -3.41 -7.14 11.98
N ASN A 240 -4.70 -7.25 12.37
CA ASN A 240 -5.78 -6.38 11.94
C ASN A 240 -6.13 -5.29 12.98
N LYS A 241 -5.24 -5.02 13.95
CA LYS A 241 -5.44 -3.99 14.96
C LYS A 241 -5.57 -2.61 14.29
N PRO A 242 -6.64 -1.84 14.56
CA PRO A 242 -6.85 -0.53 13.96
C PRO A 242 -5.89 0.53 14.50
N ASP A 243 -5.33 0.32 15.71
CA ASP A 243 -4.41 1.21 16.39
C ASP A 243 -2.94 0.84 16.10
N LYS A 244 -2.02 1.71 16.52
CA LYS A 244 -0.58 1.43 16.47
C LYS A 244 -0.24 0.22 17.33
N TYR A 245 0.67 -0.61 16.84
CA TYR A 245 1.25 -1.71 17.61
C TYR A 245 1.99 -1.20 18.83
N THR A 246 1.91 -1.94 19.96
CA THR A 246 2.90 -1.81 21.05
C THR A 246 4.26 -2.33 20.58
N ASP A 247 5.31 -2.09 21.36
CA ASP A 247 6.65 -2.58 20.99
C ASP A 247 6.67 -4.12 20.97
N GLU A 248 5.96 -4.78 21.91
CA GLU A 248 5.84 -6.24 21.98
C GLU A 248 5.04 -6.80 20.80
N GLU A 249 3.92 -6.16 20.44
CA GLU A 249 3.11 -6.54 19.26
C GLU A 249 3.93 -6.38 17.99
N PHE A 250 4.67 -5.27 17.87
CA PHE A 250 5.52 -5.05 16.70
C PHE A 250 6.66 -6.07 16.60
N ASP A 251 7.26 -6.45 17.75
CA ASP A 251 8.26 -7.52 17.80
C ASP A 251 7.67 -8.89 17.40
N LEU A 252 6.42 -9.15 17.77
CA LEU A 252 5.70 -10.35 17.33
C LEU A 252 5.44 -10.30 15.82
N VAL A 253 4.94 -9.18 15.30
CA VAL A 253 4.68 -9.01 13.85
C VAL A 253 5.98 -9.19 13.04
N LYS A 254 7.13 -8.69 13.49
CA LYS A 254 8.42 -8.90 12.82
C LYS A 254 8.80 -10.38 12.66
N ASN A 255 8.28 -11.27 13.51
CA ASN A 255 8.55 -12.70 13.40
C ASN A 255 7.88 -13.35 12.19
N HIS A 256 6.95 -12.67 11.47
CA HIS A 256 6.39 -13.24 10.23
C HIS A 256 7.49 -13.62 9.23
N THR A 257 8.61 -12.89 9.19
CA THR A 257 9.74 -13.19 8.31
C THR A 257 10.35 -14.56 8.63
N LYS A 258 10.55 -14.86 9.91
CA LYS A 258 11.06 -16.16 10.37
C LYS A 258 10.02 -17.26 10.17
N PHE A 259 8.76 -16.98 10.50
CA PHE A 259 7.67 -17.95 10.28
C PHE A 259 7.50 -18.27 8.79
N GLY A 260 7.61 -17.27 7.90
CA GLY A 260 7.58 -17.47 6.46
C GLY A 260 8.71 -18.38 5.98
N TYR A 261 9.93 -18.12 6.43
CA TYR A 261 11.08 -18.96 6.11
C TYR A 261 10.88 -20.41 6.59
N GLU A 262 10.46 -20.63 7.85
CA GLU A 262 10.24 -21.97 8.37
C GLU A 262 9.08 -22.71 7.67
N LEU A 263 8.02 -22.01 7.28
CA LEU A 263 6.93 -22.56 6.46
C LEU A 263 7.43 -23.01 5.08
N LEU A 264 8.27 -22.23 4.43
CA LEU A 264 8.77 -22.53 3.08
C LEU A 264 9.95 -23.48 3.06
N LYS A 265 10.67 -23.66 4.18
CA LYS A 265 11.88 -24.47 4.30
C LYS A 265 11.74 -25.93 3.82
N PRO A 266 10.65 -26.67 4.16
CA PRO A 266 10.48 -28.05 3.74
C PRO A 266 10.15 -28.24 2.26
N LEU A 267 9.72 -27.16 1.56
CA LEU A 267 9.32 -27.25 0.16
C LEU A 267 10.52 -27.37 -0.77
N ASP A 268 10.37 -28.14 -1.85
CA ASP A 268 11.35 -28.23 -2.94
C ASP A 268 11.13 -27.08 -3.94
N ILE A 269 11.51 -25.87 -3.52
CA ILE A 269 11.44 -24.63 -4.31
C ILE A 269 12.77 -23.90 -4.27
N ASP A 270 12.98 -22.96 -5.20
CA ASP A 270 14.21 -22.18 -5.28
C ASP A 270 14.55 -21.55 -3.91
N PRO A 271 15.78 -21.74 -3.41
CA PRO A 271 16.22 -21.19 -2.12
C PRO A 271 16.08 -19.65 -2.02
N ARG A 272 16.09 -18.93 -3.15
CA ARG A 272 15.90 -17.48 -3.20
C ARG A 272 14.51 -17.06 -2.70
N ILE A 273 13.47 -17.90 -2.96
CA ILE A 273 12.10 -17.66 -2.47
C ILE A 273 12.05 -17.72 -0.95
N LYS A 274 12.68 -18.75 -0.36
CA LYS A 274 12.77 -18.92 1.10
C LYS A 274 13.52 -17.74 1.75
N LYS A 275 14.64 -17.33 1.12
CA LYS A 275 15.42 -16.17 1.58
C LYS A 275 14.63 -14.87 1.47
N ALA A 276 13.85 -14.68 0.42
CA ALA A 276 13.01 -13.47 0.27
C ALA A 276 11.99 -13.36 1.40
N ALA A 277 11.33 -14.46 1.80
CA ALA A 277 10.43 -14.44 2.95
C ALA A 277 11.13 -14.03 4.26
N LEU A 278 12.40 -14.42 4.45
CA LEU A 278 13.18 -14.07 5.65
C LEU A 278 13.71 -12.63 5.61
N LEU A 279 14.15 -12.13 4.44
CA LEU A 279 15.05 -10.98 4.33
C LEU A 279 14.43 -9.74 3.68
N HIS A 280 13.17 -9.76 3.24
CA HIS A 280 12.56 -8.62 2.52
C HIS A 280 12.45 -7.33 3.36
N HIS A 281 12.49 -7.44 4.68
CA HIS A 281 12.56 -6.29 5.59
C HIS A 281 13.98 -5.88 5.99
N GLU A 282 14.99 -6.56 5.50
CA GLU A 282 16.37 -6.11 5.67
C GLU A 282 16.65 -4.88 4.81
N ARG A 283 17.69 -4.14 5.19
CA ARG A 283 18.18 -2.95 4.47
C ARG A 283 19.68 -3.07 4.27
N CYS A 284 20.17 -2.58 3.14
CA CYS A 284 21.60 -2.68 2.77
C CYS A 284 22.55 -2.05 3.80
N ASP A 285 22.07 -1.09 4.59
CA ASP A 285 22.78 -0.42 5.67
C ASP A 285 22.73 -1.18 7.03
N GLY A 286 22.07 -2.34 7.09
CA GLY A 286 21.90 -3.13 8.32
C GLY A 286 20.84 -2.59 9.29
N SER A 287 20.06 -1.57 8.88
CA SER A 287 18.98 -1.01 9.71
C SER A 287 17.71 -1.86 9.74
N GLY A 288 17.64 -2.93 8.92
CA GLY A 288 16.49 -3.81 8.79
C GLY A 288 16.35 -4.86 9.87
N TYR A 289 15.49 -5.82 9.63
CA TYR A 289 15.24 -7.00 10.48
C TYR A 289 14.95 -8.23 9.62
N PRO A 290 15.05 -9.48 10.11
CA PRO A 290 15.27 -9.91 11.49
C PRO A 290 16.73 -10.11 11.89
N LEU A 291 17.66 -10.14 10.91
CA LEU A 291 19.07 -10.50 11.14
C LEU A 291 19.99 -9.29 11.20
N LYS A 292 19.53 -8.10 10.81
CA LYS A 292 20.33 -6.89 10.59
C LYS A 292 21.44 -7.12 9.57
N ALA A 293 21.11 -7.89 8.53
CA ALA A 293 22.01 -8.24 7.45
C ALA A 293 22.37 -7.00 6.62
N THR A 294 23.60 -6.96 6.14
CA THR A 294 24.09 -5.89 5.25
C THR A 294 24.03 -6.31 3.80
N GLN A 295 24.28 -5.38 2.86
CA GLN A 295 24.21 -5.65 1.43
C GLN A 295 24.96 -6.91 0.98
N LYS A 296 26.05 -7.29 1.67
CA LYS A 296 26.86 -8.46 1.32
C LYS A 296 26.17 -9.78 1.60
N ASP A 297 25.24 -9.77 2.54
CA ASP A 297 24.54 -10.93 3.05
C ASP A 297 23.16 -11.11 2.41
N LEU A 298 22.70 -10.09 1.67
CA LEU A 298 21.36 -10.04 1.11
C LEU A 298 21.30 -10.65 -0.29
N ASP A 299 20.28 -11.47 -0.51
CA ASP A 299 19.96 -12.00 -1.83
C ASP A 299 19.32 -10.92 -2.72
N ASP A 300 19.66 -10.92 -4.02
CA ASP A 300 19.16 -9.94 -4.98
C ASP A 300 17.63 -9.97 -5.10
N CYS A 301 17.01 -11.15 -5.03
CA CYS A 301 15.55 -11.28 -5.06
C CYS A 301 14.91 -10.64 -3.83
N ALA A 302 15.47 -10.85 -2.63
CA ALA A 302 14.98 -10.22 -1.41
C ALA A 302 15.07 -8.68 -1.47
N MET A 303 16.14 -8.14 -2.07
CA MET A 303 16.30 -6.69 -2.25
C MET A 303 15.30 -6.10 -3.25
N VAL A 304 14.92 -6.83 -4.30
CA VAL A 304 13.88 -6.41 -5.24
C VAL A 304 12.51 -6.46 -4.55
N VAL A 305 12.20 -7.52 -3.79
CA VAL A 305 10.97 -7.61 -3.00
C VAL A 305 10.88 -6.46 -2.01
N ALA A 306 11.96 -6.09 -1.31
CA ALA A 306 11.98 -4.97 -0.36
C ALA A 306 11.58 -3.63 -0.99
N ILE A 307 11.93 -3.37 -2.26
CA ILE A 307 11.53 -2.17 -3.00
C ILE A 307 10.05 -2.25 -3.38
N ALA A 308 9.61 -3.39 -3.90
CA ALA A 308 8.24 -3.61 -4.33
C ALA A 308 7.24 -3.54 -3.17
N ASP A 309 7.57 -4.18 -2.04
CA ASP A 309 6.80 -4.16 -0.79
C ASP A 309 6.59 -2.73 -0.27
N VAL A 310 7.68 -1.97 -0.12
CA VAL A 310 7.61 -0.58 0.34
C VAL A 310 6.80 0.29 -0.62
N TYR A 311 6.96 0.12 -1.94
CA TYR A 311 6.17 0.85 -2.92
C TYR A 311 4.68 0.51 -2.80
N ASP A 312 4.33 -0.77 -2.76
CA ASP A 312 2.93 -1.19 -2.61
C ASP A 312 2.33 -0.67 -1.30
N ALA A 313 3.04 -0.82 -0.18
CA ALA A 313 2.60 -0.33 1.12
C ALA A 313 2.40 1.20 1.15
N MET A 314 3.24 1.99 0.46
CA MET A 314 3.10 3.46 0.44
C MET A 314 1.96 3.94 -0.47
N THR A 315 1.71 3.24 -1.56
CA THR A 315 0.66 3.60 -2.52
C THR A 315 -0.71 2.98 -2.19
N ALA A 316 -0.80 2.10 -1.17
CA ALA A 316 -2.06 1.59 -0.64
C ALA A 316 -2.76 2.62 0.28
N ALA A 317 -4.09 2.66 0.24
CA ALA A 317 -4.90 3.32 1.26
C ALA A 317 -4.81 2.52 2.55
N ARG A 318 -4.61 3.17 3.68
CA ARG A 318 -4.68 2.52 5.00
C ARG A 318 -5.65 3.28 5.87
N SER A 319 -6.21 2.63 6.89
CA SER A 319 -7.19 3.21 7.82
C SER A 319 -6.78 4.57 8.41
N TYR A 320 -5.47 4.83 8.46
CA TYR A 320 -4.89 6.05 9.04
C TYR A 320 -4.16 6.95 8.02
N ARG A 321 -4.15 6.60 6.71
CA ARG A 321 -3.41 7.37 5.69
C ARG A 321 -3.99 7.19 4.28
N ALA A 322 -4.19 8.30 3.58
CA ALA A 322 -4.48 8.30 2.14
C ALA A 322 -3.31 7.70 1.33
N PRO A 323 -3.58 7.08 0.16
CA PRO A 323 -2.54 6.56 -0.73
C PRO A 323 -1.65 7.70 -1.22
N LEU A 324 -0.34 7.46 -1.23
CA LEU A 324 0.60 8.43 -1.80
C LEU A 324 0.59 8.34 -3.33
N CYS A 325 0.69 9.50 -3.98
CA CYS A 325 0.95 9.58 -5.40
C CYS A 325 2.34 8.98 -5.73
N PRO A 326 2.54 8.34 -6.90
CA PRO A 326 3.84 7.78 -7.30
C PRO A 326 5.03 8.73 -7.15
N PHE A 327 4.88 10.01 -7.48
CA PHE A 327 5.93 11.01 -7.32
C PHE A 327 6.26 11.30 -5.86
N GLN A 328 5.28 11.26 -4.95
CA GLN A 328 5.52 11.36 -3.51
C GLN A 328 6.26 10.13 -2.98
N VAL A 329 6.00 8.94 -3.54
CA VAL A 329 6.75 7.73 -3.19
C VAL A 329 8.19 7.81 -3.68
N ILE A 330 8.42 8.29 -4.91
CA ILE A 330 9.77 8.54 -5.43
C ILE A 330 10.53 9.51 -4.49
N GLU A 331 9.90 10.62 -4.11
CA GLU A 331 10.50 11.59 -3.18
C GLU A 331 10.88 10.96 -1.85
N ARG A 332 10.06 10.04 -1.33
CA ARG A 332 10.38 9.29 -0.11
C ARG A 332 11.61 8.42 -0.26
N PHE A 333 11.71 7.66 -1.34
CA PHE A 333 12.89 6.85 -1.60
C PHE A 333 14.15 7.72 -1.76
N GLU A 334 14.05 8.90 -2.40
CA GLU A 334 15.17 9.84 -2.53
C GLU A 334 15.57 10.40 -1.16
N GLN A 335 14.62 10.73 -0.28
CA GLN A 335 14.87 11.30 1.06
C GLN A 335 15.37 10.27 2.07
N GLU A 336 14.84 9.05 2.05
CA GLU A 336 15.25 7.99 2.99
C GLU A 336 16.66 7.47 2.74
N GLY A 337 17.22 7.81 1.60
CA GLY A 337 18.58 7.50 1.21
C GLY A 337 18.69 6.18 0.46
N LEU A 338 19.38 6.27 -0.67
CA LEU A 338 19.63 5.15 -1.57
C LEU A 338 20.48 4.05 -0.92
N GLN A 339 21.15 4.34 0.21
CA GLN A 339 21.96 3.39 0.97
C GLN A 339 21.17 2.23 1.59
N LYS A 340 19.85 2.39 1.77
CA LYS A 340 18.97 1.31 2.29
C LYS A 340 18.72 0.22 1.27
N TYR A 341 18.93 0.50 -0.01
CA TYR A 341 18.65 -0.39 -1.12
C TYR A 341 19.88 -0.56 -2.02
N LYS A 342 19.93 -1.66 -2.77
CA LYS A 342 20.97 -1.86 -3.78
C LYS A 342 20.84 -0.80 -4.88
N PRO A 343 21.84 0.06 -5.12
CA PRO A 343 21.72 1.21 -6.04
C PRO A 343 21.22 0.84 -7.44
N LYS A 344 21.71 -0.27 -8.01
CA LYS A 344 21.24 -0.75 -9.31
C LYS A 344 19.72 -0.98 -9.34
N PHE A 345 19.14 -1.54 -8.29
CA PHE A 345 17.72 -1.90 -8.29
C PHE A 345 16.83 -0.69 -8.02
N ILE A 346 17.17 0.10 -7.00
CA ILE A 346 16.36 1.26 -6.65
C ILE A 346 16.40 2.33 -7.76
N LEU A 347 17.57 2.63 -8.34
CA LEU A 347 17.66 3.62 -9.42
C LEU A 347 16.92 3.16 -10.67
N THR A 348 17.05 1.86 -11.05
CA THR A 348 16.26 1.31 -12.16
C THR A 348 14.76 1.45 -11.88
N PHE A 349 14.31 1.11 -10.66
CA PHE A 349 12.90 1.24 -10.28
C PHE A 349 12.43 2.70 -10.37
N LEU A 350 13.12 3.64 -9.73
CA LEU A 350 12.72 5.06 -9.69
C LEU A 350 12.68 5.69 -11.08
N GLN A 351 13.68 5.41 -11.94
CA GLN A 351 13.69 5.90 -13.32
C GLN A 351 12.51 5.39 -14.12
N HIS A 352 12.23 4.09 -14.02
CA HIS A 352 11.13 3.50 -14.79
C HIS A 352 9.76 3.91 -14.27
N ILE A 353 9.57 4.02 -12.95
CA ILE A 353 8.29 4.46 -12.39
C ILE A 353 8.02 5.93 -12.76
N ALA A 354 9.03 6.82 -12.66
CA ALA A 354 8.87 8.20 -13.12
C ALA A 354 8.55 8.29 -14.61
N SER A 355 9.27 7.51 -15.44
CA SER A 355 9.05 7.46 -16.90
C SER A 355 7.66 6.92 -17.28
N THR A 356 7.09 6.04 -16.46
CA THR A 356 5.75 5.49 -16.67
C THR A 356 4.69 6.59 -16.71
N TYR A 357 4.88 7.66 -15.92
CA TYR A 357 3.92 8.77 -15.82
C TYR A 357 4.33 10.00 -16.65
N GLN A 358 5.40 9.95 -17.45
CA GLN A 358 5.73 11.02 -18.38
C GLN A 358 4.60 11.23 -19.39
N ASN A 359 4.31 12.48 -19.75
CA ASN A 359 3.20 12.93 -20.56
C ASN A 359 1.81 12.78 -19.89
N ASN A 360 1.72 12.32 -18.64
CA ASN A 360 0.46 12.32 -17.93
C ASN A 360 0.15 13.71 -17.37
N ARG A 361 -1.14 13.96 -17.21
CA ARG A 361 -1.65 15.15 -16.54
C ARG A 361 -1.62 14.95 -15.03
N VAL A 362 -1.24 16.00 -14.30
CA VAL A 362 -1.09 16.00 -12.84
C VAL A 362 -1.75 17.19 -12.21
N LEU A 363 -2.14 17.04 -10.95
CA LEU A 363 -2.53 18.13 -10.06
C LEU A 363 -1.34 18.50 -9.19
N LEU A 364 -1.02 19.80 -9.15
CA LEU A 364 0.00 20.36 -8.26
C LEU A 364 -0.61 20.73 -6.90
N SER A 365 0.25 20.84 -5.88
CA SER A 365 -0.15 21.19 -4.49
C SER A 365 -0.85 22.54 -4.35
N ASN A 366 -0.71 23.45 -5.33
CA ASN A 366 -1.41 24.73 -5.40
C ASN A 366 -2.77 24.66 -6.16
N GLY A 367 -3.23 23.47 -6.51
CA GLY A 367 -4.49 23.23 -7.24
C GLY A 367 -4.41 23.43 -8.77
N GLN A 368 -3.26 23.78 -9.32
CA GLN A 368 -3.09 23.90 -10.77
C GLN A 368 -2.90 22.53 -11.42
N SER A 369 -3.51 22.36 -12.62
CA SER A 369 -3.25 21.19 -13.46
C SER A 369 -2.09 21.46 -14.41
N ALA A 370 -1.26 20.46 -14.64
CA ALA A 370 -0.10 20.53 -15.53
C ALA A 370 0.14 19.19 -16.24
N ASN A 371 0.93 19.19 -17.31
CA ASN A 371 1.41 17.97 -17.98
C ASN A 371 2.89 17.75 -17.64
N ILE A 372 3.29 16.52 -17.35
CA ILE A 372 4.72 16.17 -17.18
C ILE A 372 5.37 16.14 -18.55
N VAL A 373 6.24 17.11 -18.85
CA VAL A 373 6.89 17.20 -20.17
C VAL A 373 8.29 16.62 -20.19
N MET A 374 9.03 16.72 -19.07
CA MET A 374 10.40 16.21 -19.00
C MET A 374 10.73 15.77 -17.57
N LEU A 375 11.42 14.64 -17.45
CA LEU A 375 11.93 14.15 -16.16
C LEU A 375 13.26 14.83 -15.85
N ASN A 376 13.42 15.24 -14.60
CA ASN A 376 14.72 15.68 -14.08
C ASN A 376 15.48 14.44 -13.56
N GLN A 377 16.60 14.09 -14.23
CA GLN A 377 17.37 12.89 -13.90
C GLN A 377 18.06 12.94 -12.54
N GLN A 378 18.24 14.14 -11.97
CA GLN A 378 18.82 14.31 -10.63
C GLN A 378 17.77 14.33 -9.53
N HIS A 379 16.50 14.63 -9.87
CA HIS A 379 15.37 14.74 -8.96
C HIS A 379 14.13 14.16 -9.64
N LEU A 380 14.03 12.84 -9.70
CA LEU A 380 12.95 12.14 -10.42
C LEU A 380 11.56 12.46 -9.86
N ALA A 381 11.47 12.77 -8.57
CA ALA A 381 10.22 13.21 -7.93
C ALA A 381 9.77 14.62 -8.38
N ARG A 382 10.66 15.40 -9.01
CA ARG A 382 10.45 16.83 -9.35
C ARG A 382 10.68 17.10 -10.81
N PRO A 383 9.78 16.62 -11.70
CA PRO A 383 9.88 16.80 -13.14
C PRO A 383 9.64 18.26 -13.55
N ILE A 384 9.89 18.55 -14.82
CA ILE A 384 9.43 19.78 -15.48
C ILE A 384 8.01 19.55 -15.95
N VAL A 385 7.11 20.45 -15.57
CA VAL A 385 5.70 20.39 -15.90
C VAL A 385 5.28 21.62 -16.73
N GLN A 386 4.35 21.42 -17.66
CA GLN A 386 3.75 22.50 -18.47
C GLN A 386 2.34 22.79 -17.98
N LEU A 387 2.08 24.04 -17.63
CA LEU A 387 0.75 24.54 -17.24
C LEU A 387 -0.17 24.72 -18.46
N ASN A 388 -1.46 24.96 -18.18
CA ASN A 388 -2.47 25.16 -19.26
C ASN A 388 -2.23 26.44 -20.10
N ASP A 389 -1.46 27.41 -19.61
CA ASP A 389 -1.05 28.61 -20.32
C ASP A 389 0.23 28.42 -21.17
N ASN A 390 0.70 27.18 -21.30
CA ASN A 390 1.93 26.75 -21.95
C ASN A 390 3.23 27.19 -21.23
N SER A 391 3.17 27.83 -20.09
CA SER A 391 4.36 28.08 -19.27
C SER A 391 4.89 26.78 -18.68
N CYS A 392 6.22 26.67 -18.54
CA CYS A 392 6.87 25.51 -17.96
C CYS A 392 7.44 25.86 -16.58
N ILE A 393 7.29 24.94 -15.63
CA ILE A 393 7.82 25.03 -14.29
C ILE A 393 8.74 23.81 -14.07
N ASP A 394 9.99 24.08 -13.68
CA ASP A 394 10.90 23.07 -13.16
C ASP A 394 10.61 22.90 -11.64
N LEU A 395 9.97 21.81 -11.26
CA LEU A 395 9.61 21.55 -9.86
C LEU A 395 10.84 21.34 -8.96
N SER A 396 12.02 21.08 -9.52
CA SER A 396 13.26 20.98 -8.74
C SER A 396 13.72 22.34 -8.19
N THR A 397 13.33 23.43 -8.83
CA THR A 397 13.62 24.81 -8.40
C THR A 397 12.50 25.45 -7.57
N ARG A 398 11.34 24.81 -7.51
CA ARG A 398 10.13 25.28 -6.82
C ARG A 398 9.74 24.33 -5.69
N LEU A 399 10.48 24.40 -4.58
CA LEU A 399 10.30 23.52 -3.42
C LEU A 399 8.93 23.67 -2.73
N ASP A 400 8.25 24.79 -2.98
CA ASP A 400 6.89 25.07 -2.52
C ASP A 400 5.81 24.28 -3.28
N LEU A 401 6.15 23.74 -4.45
CA LEU A 401 5.23 22.95 -5.29
C LEU A 401 5.64 21.49 -5.35
N HIS A 402 4.66 20.61 -5.37
CA HIS A 402 4.85 19.17 -5.63
C HIS A 402 3.64 18.59 -6.37
N ILE A 403 3.82 17.41 -6.95
CA ILE A 403 2.74 16.67 -7.59
C ILE A 403 1.89 16.03 -6.48
N GLN A 404 0.62 16.40 -6.42
CA GLN A 404 -0.35 15.89 -5.45
C GLN A 404 -1.01 14.60 -5.95
N SER A 405 -1.40 14.55 -7.21
CA SER A 405 -2.05 13.38 -7.84
C SER A 405 -1.86 13.35 -9.35
N ILE A 406 -2.04 12.16 -9.94
CA ILE A 406 -2.20 11.94 -11.38
C ILE A 406 -3.66 12.21 -11.74
N LEU A 407 -3.91 12.88 -12.89
CA LEU A 407 -5.24 13.27 -13.37
C LEU A 407 -5.68 12.44 -14.56
#